data_5a5ad2510e3399a18ee97b3d652b1e5e
#
_entry.id   5a5ad2510e3399a18ee97b3d652b1e5e
#
_cell.length_a   1.000
_cell.length_b   1.000
_cell.length_c   1.000
_cell.angle_alpha   90.00
_cell.angle_beta   90.00
_cell.angle_gamma   90.00
#
_symmetry.space_group_name_H-M   'P 1'
#
loop_
_entity.id
_entity.type
_entity.pdbx_description
1 polymer ?
#
loop_
_entity_poly.entity_id
_entity_poly.type
_entity_poly.pdbx_seq_one_letter_code
_entity_poly.pdbx_strand_id
1 'polypeptide(L)'
;VLKEKGIDMLDAPVSGGEPKAIDGTVAFMVGGDEKTFDKYKQILTHMGSSVTRCGELGAGNTTKLANQIIVACNIQAVSESFILAKKAGVDPERVFEAIKGGLAGSTVMNAKVPMMIEDNVEPGFRVDLHIKDLNNALECAHSVGAPVPMTAQVQEIMQYLHNNGDGSSDHSAIIHYYEKLAGIKL
;
A
#
# COMPACT_ATOMS: atom_id res chain seq x y z
N VAL A 1 -27.77 -6.41 12.59
CA VAL A 1 -27.66 -6.39 14.06
C VAL A 1 -27.56 -4.98 14.58
N LEU A 2 -26.55 -4.14 14.21
CA LEU A 2 -26.41 -2.76 14.73
C LEU A 2 -27.58 -1.87 14.31
N LYS A 3 -27.95 -1.89 13.03
CA LYS A 3 -29.07 -1.11 12.48
C LYS A 3 -30.40 -1.43 13.14
N GLU A 4 -30.66 -2.70 13.48
CA GLU A 4 -31.85 -3.14 14.23
C GLU A 4 -31.89 -2.60 15.67
N LYS A 5 -30.72 -2.24 16.20
CA LYS A 5 -30.58 -1.62 17.53
C LYS A 5 -30.53 -0.10 17.49
N GLY A 6 -30.75 0.51 16.31
CA GLY A 6 -30.67 1.97 16.12
C GLY A 6 -29.24 2.54 16.24
N ILE A 7 -28.21 1.70 16.02
CA ILE A 7 -26.81 2.10 16.09
C ILE A 7 -26.29 2.32 14.67
N ASP A 8 -25.87 3.55 14.38
CA ASP A 8 -25.22 3.90 13.12
C ASP A 8 -23.78 3.38 13.11
N MET A 9 -23.29 3.03 11.91
CA MET A 9 -21.92 2.54 11.71
C MET A 9 -21.33 3.10 10.42
N LEU A 10 -20.05 3.47 10.49
CA LEU A 10 -19.20 3.79 9.35
C LEU A 10 -17.98 2.86 9.38
N ASP A 11 -17.50 2.41 8.23
CA ASP A 11 -16.17 1.89 8.06
C ASP A 11 -15.27 3.00 7.50
N ALA A 12 -14.12 3.22 8.12
CA ALA A 12 -13.28 4.39 7.81
C ALA A 12 -11.78 4.05 7.85
N PRO A 13 -11.32 3.10 7.02
CA PRO A 13 -9.89 2.84 6.90
C PRO A 13 -9.13 4.04 6.35
N VAL A 14 -7.81 4.04 6.58
CA VAL A 14 -6.95 5.16 6.22
C VAL A 14 -5.82 4.75 5.27
N SER A 15 -5.27 5.72 4.55
CA SER A 15 -4.03 5.63 3.79
C SER A 15 -3.09 6.75 4.20
N GLY A 16 -1.77 6.44 4.24
CA GLY A 16 -0.72 7.39 4.59
C GLY A 16 0.36 6.84 5.52
N GLY A 17 0.10 5.70 6.18
CA GLY A 17 1.02 5.06 7.11
C GLY A 17 1.26 5.87 8.39
N GLU A 18 2.23 5.45 9.19
CA GLU A 18 2.57 6.07 10.47
C GLU A 18 2.94 7.56 10.35
N PRO A 19 3.77 8.00 9.38
CA PRO A 19 4.11 9.42 9.25
C PRO A 19 2.88 10.32 9.08
N LYS A 20 1.93 9.90 8.24
CA LYS A 20 0.68 10.64 8.03
C LYS A 20 -0.28 10.59 9.22
N ALA A 21 -0.19 9.55 10.04
CA ALA A 21 -0.95 9.47 11.30
C ALA A 21 -0.37 10.42 12.36
N ILE A 22 0.94 10.55 12.44
CA ILE A 22 1.63 11.44 13.36
C ILE A 22 1.30 12.91 13.04
N ASP A 23 1.34 13.29 11.76
CA ASP A 23 1.10 14.69 11.34
C ASP A 23 -0.40 15.01 11.13
N GLY A 24 -1.31 14.05 11.34
CA GLY A 24 -2.75 14.24 11.19
C GLY A 24 -3.20 14.43 9.73
N THR A 25 -2.46 13.91 8.76
CA THR A 25 -2.73 14.10 7.32
C THR A 25 -3.12 12.81 6.58
N VAL A 26 -3.59 11.78 7.29
CA VAL A 26 -4.11 10.55 6.64
C VAL A 26 -5.30 10.86 5.73
N ALA A 27 -5.49 10.01 4.72
CA ALA A 27 -6.68 10.03 3.88
C ALA A 27 -7.68 8.98 4.38
N PHE A 28 -8.89 9.40 4.75
CA PHE A 28 -10.00 8.52 5.14
C PHE A 28 -10.82 8.09 3.93
N MET A 29 -11.06 6.79 3.80
CA MET A 29 -11.97 6.17 2.84
C MET A 29 -13.19 5.68 3.62
N VAL A 30 -14.33 6.38 3.51
CA VAL A 30 -15.48 6.13 4.40
C VAL A 30 -16.59 5.41 3.65
N GLY A 31 -17.05 4.29 4.21
CA GLY A 31 -18.27 3.60 3.82
C GLY A 31 -19.37 3.76 4.85
N GLY A 32 -20.60 3.93 4.40
CA GLY A 32 -21.78 4.03 5.25
C GLY A 32 -22.85 4.99 4.75
N ASP A 33 -23.93 5.08 5.51
CA ASP A 33 -25.06 5.98 5.20
C ASP A 33 -24.60 7.44 5.08
N GLU A 34 -25.15 8.16 4.09
CA GLU A 34 -24.74 9.53 3.79
C GLU A 34 -25.00 10.49 4.94
N LYS A 35 -26.18 10.40 5.58
CA LYS A 35 -26.52 11.26 6.72
C LYS A 35 -25.61 11.02 7.92
N THR A 36 -25.26 9.76 8.16
CA THR A 36 -24.32 9.38 9.21
C THR A 36 -22.92 9.90 8.89
N PHE A 37 -22.48 9.78 7.63
CA PHE A 37 -21.21 10.34 7.17
C PHE A 37 -21.18 11.86 7.37
N ASP A 38 -22.19 12.61 6.91
CA ASP A 38 -22.22 14.07 7.02
C ASP A 38 -22.19 14.53 8.48
N LYS A 39 -22.89 13.80 9.36
CA LYS A 39 -22.91 14.09 10.81
C LYS A 39 -21.53 13.98 11.44
N TYR A 40 -20.70 13.01 11.04
CA TYR A 40 -19.42 12.72 11.68
C TYR A 40 -18.19 13.13 10.85
N LYS A 41 -18.35 13.58 9.60
CA LYS A 41 -17.28 14.01 8.72
C LYS A 41 -16.32 15.00 9.38
N GLN A 42 -16.86 15.99 10.11
CA GLN A 42 -16.04 17.01 10.77
C GLN A 42 -15.08 16.40 11.79
N ILE A 43 -15.47 15.36 12.51
CA ILE A 43 -14.59 14.67 13.46
C ILE A 43 -13.40 14.04 12.71
N LEU A 44 -13.67 13.39 11.58
CA LEU A 44 -12.62 12.76 10.76
C LEU A 44 -11.67 13.79 10.15
N THR A 45 -12.17 14.99 9.77
CA THR A 45 -11.31 16.07 9.22
C THR A 45 -10.33 16.66 10.23
N HIS A 46 -10.52 16.43 11.54
CA HIS A 46 -9.52 16.82 12.55
C HIS A 46 -8.34 15.85 12.64
N MET A 47 -8.47 14.66 12.03
CA MET A 47 -7.47 13.60 12.08
C MET A 47 -6.83 13.30 10.72
N GLY A 48 -7.35 13.89 9.63
CA GLY A 48 -6.88 13.62 8.28
C GLY A 48 -7.05 14.80 7.33
N SER A 49 -6.23 14.82 6.29
CA SER A 49 -6.26 15.85 5.24
C SER A 49 -7.34 15.63 4.18
N SER A 50 -7.87 14.41 4.09
CA SER A 50 -8.90 14.03 3.12
C SER A 50 -9.88 13.06 3.76
N VAL A 51 -11.17 13.31 3.59
CA VAL A 51 -12.26 12.45 4.08
C VAL A 51 -13.27 12.27 2.96
N THR A 52 -13.25 11.10 2.34
CA THR A 52 -14.08 10.80 1.16
C THR A 52 -15.05 9.68 1.46
N ARG A 53 -16.36 9.92 1.24
CA ARG A 53 -17.37 8.86 1.24
C ARG A 53 -17.25 8.05 -0.05
N CYS A 54 -16.98 6.75 0.08
CA CYS A 54 -16.77 5.84 -1.05
C CYS A 54 -18.05 5.07 -1.46
N GLY A 55 -19.07 5.08 -0.61
CA GLY A 55 -20.34 4.37 -0.85
C GLY A 55 -20.99 3.88 0.44
N GLU A 56 -21.80 2.84 0.35
CA GLU A 56 -22.47 2.21 1.48
C GLU A 56 -21.47 1.50 2.41
N LEU A 57 -21.96 0.98 3.54
CA LEU A 57 -21.15 0.27 4.53
C LEU A 57 -20.32 -0.85 3.89
N GLY A 58 -19.02 -0.83 4.13
CA GLY A 58 -18.03 -1.72 3.52
C GLY A 58 -17.28 -1.12 2.33
N ALA A 59 -17.80 -0.05 1.70
CA ALA A 59 -17.14 0.60 0.57
C ALA A 59 -15.80 1.23 0.92
N GLY A 60 -15.63 1.73 2.13
CA GLY A 60 -14.35 2.24 2.64
C GLY A 60 -13.30 1.14 2.69
N ASN A 61 -13.64 -0.01 3.28
CA ASN A 61 -12.74 -1.18 3.33
C ASN A 61 -12.39 -1.69 1.93
N THR A 62 -13.37 -1.80 1.02
CA THR A 62 -13.10 -2.22 -0.37
C THR A 62 -12.18 -1.23 -1.08
N THR A 63 -12.38 0.07 -0.87
CA THR A 63 -11.49 1.13 -1.41
C THR A 63 -10.08 1.00 -0.84
N LYS A 64 -9.93 0.68 0.45
CA LYS A 64 -8.62 0.41 1.06
C LYS A 64 -7.94 -0.80 0.43
N LEU A 65 -8.67 -1.89 0.15
CA LEU A 65 -8.10 -3.06 -0.53
C LEU A 65 -7.59 -2.70 -1.94
N ALA A 66 -8.36 -1.93 -2.70
CA ALA A 66 -7.93 -1.41 -4.00
C ALA A 66 -6.65 -0.55 -3.90
N ASN A 67 -6.56 0.33 -2.88
CA ASN A 67 -5.35 1.09 -2.58
C ASN A 67 -4.14 0.17 -2.32
N GLN A 68 -4.32 -0.88 -1.51
CA GLN A 68 -3.22 -1.79 -1.16
C GLN A 68 -2.74 -2.61 -2.35
N ILE A 69 -3.62 -3.02 -3.26
CA ILE A 69 -3.24 -3.64 -4.55
C ILE A 69 -2.32 -2.69 -5.33
N ILE A 70 -2.71 -1.43 -5.49
CA ILE A 70 -1.92 -0.45 -6.25
C ILE A 70 -0.55 -0.23 -5.59
N VAL A 71 -0.51 -0.08 -4.26
CA VAL A 71 0.75 0.11 -3.52
C VAL A 71 1.68 -1.09 -3.71
N ALA A 72 1.17 -2.32 -3.54
CA ALA A 72 1.98 -3.54 -3.65
C ALA A 72 2.51 -3.77 -5.08
N CYS A 73 1.64 -3.65 -6.09
CA CYS A 73 2.04 -3.83 -7.48
C CYS A 73 3.02 -2.73 -7.94
N ASN A 74 2.84 -1.50 -7.44
CA ASN A 74 3.74 -0.39 -7.75
C ASN A 74 5.14 -0.64 -7.18
N ILE A 75 5.25 -1.02 -5.90
CA ILE A 75 6.54 -1.25 -5.26
C ILE A 75 7.27 -2.45 -5.89
N GLN A 76 6.53 -3.48 -6.32
CA GLN A 76 7.07 -4.61 -7.08
C GLN A 76 7.64 -4.15 -8.42
N ALA A 77 6.86 -3.42 -9.23
CA ALA A 77 7.29 -2.92 -10.54
C ALA A 77 8.51 -2.00 -10.44
N VAL A 78 8.55 -1.15 -9.41
CA VAL A 78 9.70 -0.30 -9.09
C VAL A 78 10.93 -1.18 -8.83
N SER A 79 10.83 -2.19 -7.97
CA SER A 79 11.96 -3.07 -7.65
C SER A 79 12.51 -3.80 -8.89
N GLU A 80 11.65 -4.37 -9.73
CA GLU A 80 12.08 -5.00 -10.99
C GLU A 80 12.80 -4.01 -11.90
N SER A 81 12.25 -2.82 -12.08
CA SER A 81 12.83 -1.82 -13.00
C SER A 81 14.19 -1.32 -12.54
N PHE A 82 14.38 -1.11 -11.24
CA PHE A 82 15.65 -0.65 -10.69
C PHE A 82 16.73 -1.74 -10.74
N ILE A 83 16.38 -3.00 -10.51
CA ILE A 83 17.32 -4.11 -10.69
C ILE A 83 17.69 -4.28 -12.18
N LEU A 84 16.75 -4.15 -13.11
CA LEU A 84 17.05 -4.13 -14.54
C LEU A 84 18.09 -3.03 -14.87
N ALA A 85 17.84 -1.81 -14.42
CA ALA A 85 18.74 -0.67 -14.68
C ALA A 85 20.14 -0.92 -14.09
N LYS A 86 20.21 -1.39 -12.84
CA LYS A 86 21.47 -1.73 -12.17
C LYS A 86 22.24 -2.81 -12.94
N LYS A 87 21.58 -3.88 -13.37
CA LYS A 87 22.20 -4.96 -14.18
C LYS A 87 22.70 -4.45 -15.52
N ALA A 88 22.05 -3.44 -16.11
CA ALA A 88 22.47 -2.78 -17.35
C ALA A 88 23.59 -1.75 -17.13
N GLY A 89 24.09 -1.59 -15.90
CA GLY A 89 25.17 -0.66 -15.57
C GLY A 89 24.74 0.79 -15.42
N VAL A 90 23.43 1.05 -15.25
CA VAL A 90 22.91 2.40 -15.01
C VAL A 90 22.83 2.65 -13.51
N ASP A 91 23.25 3.84 -13.09
CA ASP A 91 23.19 4.28 -11.70
C ASP A 91 21.74 4.45 -11.23
N PRO A 92 21.30 3.74 -10.17
CA PRO A 92 19.94 3.82 -9.66
C PRO A 92 19.47 5.21 -9.26
N GLU A 93 20.36 6.04 -8.68
CA GLU A 93 20.01 7.42 -8.32
C GLU A 93 19.67 8.25 -9.56
N ARG A 94 20.45 8.09 -10.64
CA ARG A 94 20.19 8.78 -11.92
C ARG A 94 18.89 8.29 -12.57
N VAL A 95 18.60 6.99 -12.49
CA VAL A 95 17.33 6.45 -12.97
C VAL A 95 16.17 7.09 -12.20
N PHE A 96 16.25 7.12 -10.87
CA PHE A 96 15.22 7.72 -10.03
C PHE A 96 14.98 9.20 -10.41
N GLU A 97 16.04 10.01 -10.48
CA GLU A 97 15.91 11.42 -10.85
C GLU A 97 15.29 11.62 -12.24
N ALA A 98 15.63 10.76 -13.19
CA ALA A 98 15.15 10.88 -14.57
C ALA A 98 13.65 10.55 -14.72
N ILE A 99 13.10 9.59 -13.94
CA ILE A 99 11.75 9.07 -14.16
C ILE A 99 10.72 9.49 -13.10
N LYS A 100 11.14 9.97 -11.92
CA LYS A 100 10.24 10.31 -10.82
C LYS A 100 9.19 11.37 -11.15
N GLY A 101 9.47 12.26 -12.10
CA GLY A 101 8.56 13.31 -12.55
C GLY A 101 7.73 12.95 -13.78
N GLY A 102 7.96 11.77 -14.38
CA GLY A 102 7.22 11.28 -15.55
C GLY A 102 6.04 10.39 -15.19
N LEU A 103 5.45 9.72 -16.20
CA LEU A 103 4.33 8.82 -16.04
C LEU A 103 4.63 7.61 -15.13
N ALA A 104 5.89 7.19 -15.04
CA ALA A 104 6.33 6.11 -14.15
C ALA A 104 6.40 6.55 -12.69
N GLY A 105 6.48 7.86 -12.42
CA GLY A 105 6.56 8.43 -11.09
C GLY A 105 5.31 8.17 -10.25
N SER A 106 5.51 7.93 -8.96
CA SER A 106 4.43 7.71 -8.00
C SER A 106 4.85 8.11 -6.60
N THR A 107 3.87 8.34 -5.71
CA THR A 107 4.15 8.56 -4.28
C THR A 107 4.89 7.37 -3.67
N VAL A 108 4.55 6.15 -4.09
CA VAL A 108 5.24 4.92 -3.65
C VAL A 108 6.71 4.94 -4.10
N MET A 109 6.97 5.20 -5.37
CA MET A 109 8.34 5.32 -5.90
C MET A 109 9.14 6.36 -5.13
N ASN A 110 8.59 7.57 -4.96
CA ASN A 110 9.27 8.67 -4.27
C ASN A 110 9.60 8.36 -2.80
N ALA A 111 8.72 7.60 -2.14
CA ALA A 111 8.93 7.22 -0.74
C ALA A 111 9.89 6.03 -0.57
N LYS A 112 9.91 5.08 -1.53
CA LYS A 112 10.55 3.78 -1.31
C LYS A 112 11.87 3.59 -2.06
N VAL A 113 12.06 4.24 -3.21
CA VAL A 113 13.34 4.12 -3.95
C VAL A 113 14.55 4.61 -3.16
N PRO A 114 14.51 5.76 -2.45
CA PRO A 114 15.63 6.13 -1.59
C PRO A 114 15.95 5.06 -0.54
N MET A 115 14.93 4.49 0.11
CA MET A 115 15.11 3.42 1.08
C MET A 115 15.76 2.18 0.46
N MET A 116 15.35 1.79 -0.74
CA MET A 116 15.94 0.65 -1.47
C MET A 116 17.40 0.88 -1.84
N ILE A 117 17.75 2.09 -2.30
CA ILE A 117 19.13 2.46 -2.68
C ILE A 117 20.05 2.47 -1.45
N GLU A 118 19.55 2.95 -0.31
CA GLU A 118 20.28 3.03 0.96
C GLU A 118 20.30 1.70 1.75
N ASP A 119 19.64 0.66 1.27
CA ASP A 119 19.37 -0.60 1.98
C ASP A 119 18.75 -0.35 3.38
N ASN A 120 17.91 0.69 3.48
CA ASN A 120 17.22 1.09 4.70
C ASN A 120 15.81 0.49 4.73
N VAL A 121 15.61 -0.52 5.55
CA VAL A 121 14.33 -1.23 5.70
C VAL A 121 13.62 -0.95 7.03
N GLU A 122 13.93 0.17 7.67
CA GLU A 122 13.21 0.62 8.86
C GLU A 122 11.72 0.80 8.55
N PRO A 123 10.82 0.19 9.34
CA PRO A 123 9.43 0.02 8.93
C PRO A 123 8.60 1.30 9.07
N GLY A 124 8.19 1.89 7.94
CA GLY A 124 7.02 2.76 7.88
C GLY A 124 5.73 1.96 7.66
N PHE A 125 5.83 0.82 6.96
CA PHE A 125 4.75 -0.16 6.80
C PHE A 125 5.33 -1.55 6.58
N ARG A 126 5.16 -2.44 7.56
CA ARG A 126 5.80 -3.75 7.60
C ARG A 126 5.27 -4.70 6.52
N VAL A 127 6.16 -5.59 6.04
CA VAL A 127 5.83 -6.70 5.13
C VAL A 127 4.65 -7.52 5.66
N ASP A 128 4.66 -7.91 6.94
CA ASP A 128 3.58 -8.71 7.56
C ASP A 128 2.20 -8.03 7.51
N LEU A 129 2.17 -6.71 7.67
CA LEU A 129 0.92 -5.95 7.55
C LEU A 129 0.44 -5.89 6.09
N HIS A 130 1.38 -5.82 5.14
CA HIS A 130 1.03 -5.83 3.73
C HIS A 130 0.51 -7.21 3.29
N ILE A 131 1.13 -8.30 3.75
CA ILE A 131 0.63 -9.68 3.55
C ILE A 131 -0.82 -9.81 4.02
N LYS A 132 -1.13 -9.34 5.24
CA LYS A 132 -2.51 -9.34 5.76
C LYS A 132 -3.46 -8.57 4.84
N ASP A 133 -3.07 -7.39 4.37
CA ASP A 133 -3.91 -6.57 3.50
C ASP A 133 -4.13 -7.22 2.12
N LEU A 134 -3.08 -7.83 1.55
CA LEU A 134 -3.17 -8.55 0.27
C LEU A 134 -4.02 -9.82 0.37
N ASN A 135 -3.92 -10.56 1.48
CA ASN A 135 -4.81 -11.70 1.73
C ASN A 135 -6.28 -11.27 1.78
N ASN A 136 -6.59 -10.19 2.49
CA ASN A 136 -7.94 -9.63 2.51
C ASN A 136 -8.40 -9.18 1.11
N ALA A 137 -7.48 -8.62 0.29
CA ALA A 137 -7.80 -8.21 -1.09
C ALA A 137 -8.09 -9.42 -1.98
N LEU A 138 -7.32 -10.51 -1.87
CA LEU A 138 -7.54 -11.76 -2.60
C LEU A 138 -8.86 -12.41 -2.20
N GLU A 139 -9.16 -12.49 -0.90
CA GLU A 139 -10.43 -13.03 -0.40
C GLU A 139 -11.62 -12.22 -0.92
N CYS A 140 -11.57 -10.90 -0.80
CA CYS A 140 -12.61 -10.01 -1.32
C CYS A 140 -12.78 -10.19 -2.83
N ALA A 141 -11.69 -10.20 -3.59
CA ALA A 141 -11.73 -10.37 -5.05
C ALA A 141 -12.37 -11.70 -5.45
N HIS A 142 -12.01 -12.80 -4.79
CA HIS A 142 -12.61 -14.11 -5.04
C HIS A 142 -14.09 -14.14 -4.70
N SER A 143 -14.52 -13.47 -3.61
CA SER A 143 -15.93 -13.44 -3.21
C SER A 143 -16.84 -12.74 -4.23
N VAL A 144 -16.28 -11.80 -5.01
CA VAL A 144 -17.02 -11.04 -6.04
C VAL A 144 -16.66 -11.46 -7.48
N GLY A 145 -15.77 -12.46 -7.65
CA GLY A 145 -15.33 -12.93 -8.96
C GLY A 145 -14.42 -11.97 -9.72
N ALA A 146 -13.71 -11.07 -9.04
CA ALA A 146 -12.75 -10.16 -9.67
C ALA A 146 -11.39 -10.84 -9.88
N PRO A 147 -10.80 -10.83 -11.09
CA PRO A 147 -9.47 -11.38 -11.33
C PRO A 147 -8.38 -10.41 -10.84
N VAL A 148 -7.45 -10.89 -10.00
CA VAL A 148 -6.35 -10.10 -9.42
C VAL A 148 -5.00 -10.82 -9.48
N PRO A 149 -4.52 -11.23 -10.69
CA PRO A 149 -3.32 -12.04 -10.83
C PRO A 149 -2.03 -11.34 -10.34
N MET A 150 -1.89 -10.03 -10.55
CA MET A 150 -0.74 -9.27 -10.05
C MET A 150 -0.70 -9.25 -8.52
N THR A 151 -1.86 -9.12 -7.87
CA THR A 151 -1.98 -9.16 -6.41
C THR A 151 -1.55 -10.52 -5.86
N ALA A 152 -1.97 -11.61 -6.49
CA ALA A 152 -1.56 -12.95 -6.10
C ALA A 152 -0.04 -13.11 -6.20
N GLN A 153 0.57 -12.65 -7.30
CA GLN A 153 2.01 -12.72 -7.50
C GLN A 153 2.79 -11.94 -6.44
N VAL A 154 2.43 -10.67 -6.21
CA VAL A 154 3.14 -9.85 -5.21
C VAL A 154 2.94 -10.37 -3.79
N GLN A 155 1.79 -10.95 -3.50
CA GLN A 155 1.53 -11.58 -2.21
C GLN A 155 2.50 -12.74 -1.94
N GLU A 156 2.75 -13.62 -2.93
CA GLU A 156 3.73 -14.71 -2.81
C GLU A 156 5.16 -14.20 -2.60
N ILE A 157 5.53 -13.09 -3.23
CA ILE A 157 6.84 -12.45 -3.02
C ILE A 157 6.94 -11.89 -1.59
N MET A 158 5.90 -11.24 -1.08
CA MET A 158 5.87 -10.76 0.31
C MET A 158 5.94 -11.93 1.30
N GLN A 159 5.26 -13.05 1.01
CA GLN A 159 5.33 -14.27 1.82
C GLN A 159 6.75 -14.87 1.82
N TYR A 160 7.45 -14.83 0.68
CA TYR A 160 8.85 -15.21 0.61
C TYR A 160 9.72 -14.34 1.53
N LEU A 161 9.52 -13.02 1.56
CA LEU A 161 10.25 -12.11 2.44
C LEU A 161 10.01 -12.44 3.91
N HIS A 162 8.76 -12.64 4.31
CA HIS A 162 8.41 -13.08 5.66
C HIS A 162 9.18 -14.34 6.08
N ASN A 163 9.19 -15.35 5.21
CA ASN A 163 9.85 -16.64 5.47
C ASN A 163 11.39 -16.53 5.53
N ASN A 164 11.96 -15.45 4.99
CA ASN A 164 13.42 -15.18 5.02
C ASN A 164 13.82 -14.13 6.07
N GLY A 165 12.91 -13.73 6.97
CA GLY A 165 13.22 -12.89 8.12
C GLY A 165 12.85 -11.40 7.96
N ASP A 166 12.37 -10.98 6.78
CA ASP A 166 11.98 -9.59 6.49
C ASP A 166 10.54 -9.23 6.89
N GLY A 167 9.83 -10.09 7.61
CA GLY A 167 8.43 -9.86 7.99
C GLY A 167 8.20 -8.56 8.77
N SER A 168 9.14 -8.18 9.64
CA SER A 168 9.11 -6.93 10.41
C SER A 168 9.70 -5.72 9.68
N SER A 169 10.40 -5.93 8.56
CA SER A 169 11.00 -4.88 7.74
C SER A 169 9.94 -4.08 6.99
N ASP A 170 10.30 -2.86 6.56
CA ASP A 170 9.46 -2.09 5.64
C ASP A 170 9.22 -2.86 4.34
N HIS A 171 8.06 -2.69 3.75
CA HIS A 171 7.70 -3.38 2.50
C HIS A 171 8.59 -2.99 1.29
N SER A 172 9.45 -1.97 1.42
CA SER A 172 10.55 -1.70 0.47
C SER A 172 11.56 -2.84 0.40
N ALA A 173 11.65 -3.69 1.44
CA ALA A 173 12.47 -4.91 1.45
C ALA A 173 12.13 -5.89 0.31
N ILE A 174 11.04 -5.67 -0.45
CA ILE A 174 10.76 -6.44 -1.67
C ILE A 174 11.92 -6.39 -2.67
N ILE A 175 12.75 -5.34 -2.62
CA ILE A 175 13.99 -5.26 -3.42
C ILE A 175 14.92 -6.43 -3.15
N HIS A 176 15.03 -6.95 -1.92
CA HIS A 176 15.88 -8.08 -1.55
C HIS A 176 15.53 -9.37 -2.31
N TYR A 177 14.24 -9.58 -2.60
CA TYR A 177 13.82 -10.70 -3.44
C TYR A 177 14.44 -10.61 -4.84
N TYR A 178 14.35 -9.45 -5.46
CA TYR A 178 14.87 -9.21 -6.82
C TYR A 178 16.40 -9.18 -6.86
N GLU A 179 17.05 -8.62 -5.85
CA GLU A 179 18.50 -8.65 -5.68
C GLU A 179 19.02 -10.09 -5.63
N LYS A 180 18.34 -10.94 -4.85
CA LYS A 180 18.71 -12.36 -4.72
C LYS A 180 18.55 -13.11 -6.04
N LEU A 181 17.43 -12.88 -6.75
CA LEU A 181 17.22 -13.48 -8.07
C LEU A 181 18.25 -13.02 -9.11
N ALA A 182 18.59 -11.75 -9.09
CA ALA A 182 19.52 -11.16 -10.04
C ALA A 182 21.00 -11.38 -9.67
N GLY A 183 21.30 -11.77 -8.43
CA GLY A 183 22.66 -11.89 -7.92
C GLY A 183 23.42 -10.56 -7.89
N ILE A 184 22.74 -9.47 -7.55
CA ILE A 184 23.31 -8.11 -7.47
C ILE A 184 22.59 -7.32 -6.37
N LYS A 185 23.32 -6.39 -5.75
CA LYS A 185 22.74 -5.39 -4.83
C LYS A 185 22.45 -4.09 -5.54
N LEU A 186 21.34 -3.40 -5.16
CA LEU A 186 20.97 -2.11 -5.71
C LEU A 186 21.92 -1.03 -5.18
#